data_9eb7b86c842f801090a044e72319a1dd
#
_entry.id   9eb7b86c842f801090a044e72319a1dd
#
_cell.length_a   1.000
_cell.length_b   1.000
_cell.length_c   1.000
_cell.angle_alpha   90.00
_cell.angle_beta   90.00
_cell.angle_gamma   90.00
#
_symmetry.space_group_name_H-M   'P 1'
#
loop_
_entity.id
_entity.type
_entity.pdbx_description
1 polymer ?
#
loop_
_entity_poly.entity_id
_entity_poly.type
_entity_poly.pdbx_seq_one_letter_code
_entity_poly.pdbx_strand_id
1 'polypeptide(L)'
;EVWDEDAIKARASKLSSTAAKVWAYPKLSQDILAAYKPEAPTSGYTISDHPNLQSEVLHEVFQAFRKEVLELDPCVSEEFLKLYVAYKAETNFVDIVPQVKKLRLSLNMAFSEINDPKGLCKDVSDVGRWGNGDVEVNLSTLDQLPYVMSLVRQSFEKQMGSLTEV
;
A
#
# COMPACT_ATOMS: atom_id res chain seq x y z
N GLU A 1 -33.10 -15.22 -3.59
CA GLU A 1 -33.05 -14.83 -2.17
C GLU A 1 -32.84 -13.30 -2.12
N VAL A 2 -33.85 -12.61 -1.59
CA VAL A 2 -33.75 -11.19 -1.33
C VAL A 2 -33.15 -11.05 0.06
N TRP A 3 -31.91 -10.56 0.15
CA TRP A 3 -31.29 -10.30 1.42
C TRP A 3 -31.90 -9.05 2.05
N ASP A 4 -32.33 -9.19 3.28
CA ASP A 4 -32.77 -8.07 4.10
C ASP A 4 -31.59 -7.15 4.41
N GLU A 5 -31.80 -5.83 4.31
CA GLU A 5 -30.77 -4.82 4.52
C GLU A 5 -30.11 -4.90 5.91
N ASP A 6 -30.91 -5.23 6.94
CA ASP A 6 -30.41 -5.38 8.30
C ASP A 6 -29.52 -6.62 8.47
N ALA A 7 -29.85 -7.71 7.78
CA ALA A 7 -29.01 -8.92 7.75
C ALA A 7 -27.68 -8.67 7.03
N ILE A 8 -27.70 -7.88 5.95
CA ILE A 8 -26.50 -7.48 5.21
C ILE A 8 -25.59 -6.61 6.11
N LYS A 9 -26.16 -5.62 6.79
CA LYS A 9 -25.40 -4.75 7.71
C LYS A 9 -24.79 -5.54 8.87
N ALA A 10 -25.56 -6.44 9.48
CA ALA A 10 -25.08 -7.29 10.56
C ALA A 10 -23.94 -8.20 10.13
N ARG A 11 -23.98 -8.73 8.91
CA ARG A 11 -22.92 -9.57 8.36
C ARG A 11 -21.69 -8.76 7.96
N ALA A 12 -21.88 -7.57 7.34
CA ALA A 12 -20.80 -6.66 7.00
C ALA A 12 -20.01 -6.20 8.23
N SER A 13 -20.68 -6.00 9.37
CA SER A 13 -20.03 -5.59 10.62
C SER A 13 -19.07 -6.65 11.19
N LYS A 14 -19.20 -7.91 10.79
CA LYS A 14 -18.33 -9.01 11.22
C LYS A 14 -17.06 -9.14 10.36
N LEU A 15 -16.98 -8.43 9.24
CA LEU A 15 -15.80 -8.44 8.39
C LEU A 15 -14.74 -7.51 8.96
N SER A 16 -13.50 -7.97 8.96
CA SER A 16 -12.37 -7.24 9.57
C SER A 16 -11.95 -6.02 8.75
N SER A 17 -12.01 -6.09 7.41
CA SER A 17 -11.56 -5.02 6.53
C SER A 17 -12.70 -4.34 5.78
N THR A 18 -12.50 -3.06 5.46
CA THR A 18 -13.43 -2.28 4.63
C THR A 18 -13.51 -2.84 3.21
N ALA A 19 -12.37 -3.28 2.65
CA ALA A 19 -12.32 -3.90 1.32
C ALA A 19 -13.18 -5.17 1.26
N ALA A 20 -13.05 -6.07 2.26
CA ALA A 20 -13.86 -7.28 2.33
C ALA A 20 -15.35 -6.95 2.45
N LYS A 21 -15.73 -5.91 3.19
CA LYS A 21 -17.13 -5.44 3.29
C LYS A 21 -17.67 -4.95 1.95
N VAL A 22 -16.89 -4.19 1.21
CA VAL A 22 -17.28 -3.67 -0.12
C VAL A 22 -17.45 -4.81 -1.13
N TRP A 23 -16.52 -5.75 -1.19
CA TRP A 23 -16.57 -6.89 -2.12
C TRP A 23 -17.71 -7.87 -1.83
N ALA A 24 -17.99 -8.10 -0.56
CA ALA A 24 -19.06 -9.02 -0.16
C ALA A 24 -20.48 -8.51 -0.51
N TYR A 25 -20.66 -7.18 -0.61
CA TYR A 25 -21.97 -6.57 -0.76
C TYR A 25 -21.95 -5.38 -1.74
N PRO A 26 -22.00 -5.63 -3.05
CA PRO A 26 -21.88 -4.57 -4.05
C PRO A 26 -22.94 -3.45 -3.97
N LYS A 27 -24.16 -3.76 -3.54
CA LYS A 27 -25.22 -2.75 -3.33
C LYS A 27 -24.95 -1.84 -2.13
N LEU A 28 -24.33 -2.39 -1.08
CA LEU A 28 -23.95 -1.66 0.13
C LEU A 28 -22.63 -0.89 -0.08
N SER A 29 -21.88 -1.22 -1.13
CA SER A 29 -20.57 -0.63 -1.39
C SER A 29 -20.60 0.88 -1.58
N GLN A 30 -21.64 1.41 -2.23
CA GLN A 30 -21.78 2.84 -2.47
C GLN A 30 -22.04 3.61 -1.17
N ASP A 31 -22.88 3.09 -0.29
CA ASP A 31 -23.17 3.69 1.01
C ASP A 31 -21.96 3.59 1.95
N ILE A 32 -21.27 2.44 1.92
CA ILE A 32 -20.05 2.24 2.70
C ILE A 32 -18.94 3.16 2.18
N LEU A 33 -18.75 3.28 0.88
CA LEU A 33 -17.74 4.16 0.28
C LEU A 33 -18.07 5.64 0.53
N ALA A 34 -19.34 6.05 0.50
CA ALA A 34 -19.79 7.40 0.82
C ALA A 34 -19.61 7.71 2.32
N ALA A 35 -19.79 6.74 3.19
CA ALA A 35 -19.57 6.85 4.63
C ALA A 35 -18.10 6.67 5.03
N TYR A 36 -17.29 6.01 4.18
CA TYR A 36 -15.87 5.87 4.38
C TYR A 36 -15.17 7.19 4.08
N LYS A 37 -14.98 7.99 5.11
CA LYS A 37 -13.97 9.04 5.09
C LYS A 37 -12.65 8.34 5.44
N PRO A 38 -11.67 8.29 4.52
CA PRO A 38 -10.33 7.88 4.91
C PRO A 38 -9.96 8.73 6.13
N GLU A 39 -9.56 8.09 7.22
CA GLU A 39 -9.08 8.83 8.39
C GLU A 39 -8.01 9.79 7.90
N ALA A 40 -8.18 11.06 8.25
CA ALA A 40 -7.16 12.06 7.95
C ALA A 40 -5.83 11.53 8.51
N PRO A 41 -4.72 11.71 7.79
CA PRO A 41 -3.43 11.19 8.21
C PRO A 41 -3.16 11.62 9.65
N THR A 42 -3.04 10.65 10.53
CA THR A 42 -2.89 10.85 11.98
C THR A 42 -1.57 11.53 12.34
N SER A 43 -0.64 11.58 11.39
CA SER A 43 0.73 12.07 11.60
C SER A 43 0.91 13.59 11.43
N GLY A 44 0.00 14.29 10.78
CA GLY A 44 0.12 15.72 10.46
C GLY A 44 1.20 16.07 9.43
N TYR A 45 1.95 15.08 8.91
CA TYR A 45 2.94 15.27 7.85
C TYR A 45 2.27 15.22 6.46
N THR A 46 2.88 15.92 5.51
CA THR A 46 2.41 16.03 4.12
C THR A 46 3.57 15.83 3.14
N ILE A 47 3.27 15.81 1.85
CA ILE A 47 4.30 15.78 0.81
C ILE A 47 5.31 16.93 0.93
N SER A 48 4.89 18.07 1.50
CA SER A 48 5.73 19.25 1.70
C SER A 48 6.86 19.02 2.71
N ASP A 49 6.71 18.03 3.58
CA ASP A 49 7.72 17.65 4.56
C ASP A 49 8.79 16.71 3.98
N HIS A 50 8.60 16.31 2.71
CA HIS A 50 9.52 15.45 1.97
C HIS A 50 10.12 16.16 0.75
N PRO A 51 11.14 17.01 0.94
CA PRO A 51 11.68 17.83 -0.15
C PRO A 51 12.22 17.00 -1.33
N ASN A 52 12.72 15.78 -1.09
CA ASN A 52 13.19 14.89 -2.15
C ASN A 52 12.07 14.48 -3.12
N LEU A 53 10.81 14.36 -2.64
CA LEU A 53 9.65 14.04 -3.48
C LEU A 53 9.22 15.21 -4.39
N GLN A 54 9.66 16.42 -4.09
CA GLN A 54 9.36 17.63 -4.85
C GLN A 54 10.50 18.00 -5.83
N SER A 55 11.59 17.25 -5.81
CA SER A 55 12.71 17.46 -6.73
C SER A 55 12.32 17.11 -8.18
N GLU A 56 12.89 17.84 -9.16
CA GLU A 56 12.64 17.56 -10.59
C GLU A 56 12.96 16.10 -10.96
N VAL A 57 13.92 15.48 -10.28
CA VAL A 57 14.33 14.09 -10.56
C VAL A 57 13.31 13.06 -10.13
N LEU A 58 12.70 13.24 -8.95
CA LEU A 58 11.85 12.21 -8.34
C LEU A 58 10.37 12.53 -8.35
N HIS A 59 10.00 13.78 -8.60
CA HIS A 59 8.58 14.18 -8.55
C HIS A 59 7.73 13.35 -9.51
N GLU A 60 8.14 13.25 -10.75
CA GLU A 60 7.40 12.50 -11.78
C GLU A 60 7.34 10.99 -11.45
N VAL A 61 8.47 10.42 -11.03
CA VAL A 61 8.57 9.01 -10.62
C VAL A 61 7.67 8.72 -9.42
N PHE A 62 7.68 9.61 -8.43
CA PHE A 62 6.84 9.47 -7.24
C PHE A 62 5.34 9.60 -7.58
N GLN A 63 4.95 10.58 -8.40
CA GLN A 63 3.56 10.76 -8.78
C GLN A 63 3.03 9.58 -9.61
N ALA A 64 3.84 9.03 -10.51
CA ALA A 64 3.49 7.84 -11.27
C ALA A 64 3.33 6.61 -10.35
N PHE A 65 4.28 6.39 -9.44
CA PHE A 65 4.19 5.34 -8.43
C PHE A 65 2.94 5.50 -7.56
N ARG A 66 2.72 6.71 -7.03
CA ARG A 66 1.58 7.05 -6.17
C ARG A 66 0.25 6.71 -6.83
N LYS A 67 0.10 7.08 -8.10
CA LYS A 67 -1.09 6.76 -8.87
C LYS A 67 -1.33 5.25 -8.95
N GLU A 68 -0.33 4.48 -9.38
CA GLU A 68 -0.48 3.03 -9.56
C GLU A 68 -0.71 2.29 -8.24
N VAL A 69 -0.05 2.68 -7.16
CA VAL A 69 -0.23 2.02 -5.87
C VAL A 69 -1.60 2.28 -5.25
N LEU A 70 -2.13 3.49 -5.39
CA LEU A 70 -3.48 3.84 -4.91
C LEU A 70 -4.58 3.23 -5.79
N GLU A 71 -4.29 2.89 -7.03
CA GLU A 71 -5.20 2.20 -7.94
C GLU A 71 -5.23 0.67 -7.75
N LEU A 72 -4.35 0.10 -6.91
CA LEU A 72 -4.34 -1.34 -6.64
C LEU A 72 -5.67 -1.84 -6.07
N ASP A 73 -6.23 -1.09 -5.13
CA ASP A 73 -7.52 -1.39 -4.50
C ASP A 73 -8.07 -0.14 -3.81
N PRO A 74 -9.40 0.06 -3.77
CA PRO A 74 -10.02 1.18 -3.04
C PRO A 74 -9.71 1.25 -1.54
N CYS A 75 -9.27 0.15 -0.93
CA CYS A 75 -8.89 0.11 0.48
C CYS A 75 -7.49 0.69 0.74
N VAL A 76 -6.69 0.89 -0.30
CA VAL A 76 -5.33 1.40 -0.14
C VAL A 76 -5.37 2.86 0.29
N SER A 77 -4.69 3.15 1.39
CA SER A 77 -4.52 4.49 1.94
C SER A 77 -3.05 4.89 1.98
N GLU A 78 -2.81 6.19 1.90
CA GLU A 78 -1.49 6.82 1.95
C GLU A 78 -1.34 7.62 3.25
N GLU A 79 -0.22 7.47 3.91
CA GLU A 79 0.13 8.25 5.09
C GLU A 79 1.55 8.78 4.99
N PHE A 80 1.70 10.12 5.06
CA PHE A 80 3.01 10.75 5.15
C PHE A 80 3.47 10.75 6.61
N LEU A 81 4.63 10.18 6.86
CA LEU A 81 5.29 10.15 8.16
C LEU A 81 6.58 10.98 8.09
N LYS A 82 7.21 11.27 9.22
CA LYS A 82 8.38 12.15 9.27
C LYS A 82 9.50 11.78 8.30
N LEU A 83 9.76 10.48 8.12
CA LEU A 83 10.90 9.98 7.34
C LEU A 83 10.52 9.17 6.12
N TYR A 84 9.26 8.73 6.00
CA TYR A 84 8.80 7.87 4.94
C TYR A 84 7.32 8.08 4.65
N VAL A 85 6.86 7.55 3.53
CA VAL A 85 5.46 7.48 3.14
C VAL A 85 5.02 6.02 3.22
N ALA A 86 3.96 5.74 3.97
CA ALA A 86 3.39 4.41 4.13
C ALA A 86 2.17 4.24 3.23
N TYR A 87 2.08 3.09 2.54
CA TYR A 87 0.86 2.66 1.87
C TYR A 87 0.32 1.43 2.59
N LYS A 88 -0.96 1.53 2.94
CA LYS A 88 -1.64 0.58 3.81
C LYS A 88 -2.86 0.00 3.10
N ALA A 89 -3.08 -1.30 3.31
CA ALA A 89 -4.38 -1.93 3.17
C ALA A 89 -4.95 -2.12 4.58
N GLU A 90 -4.84 -3.29 5.19
CA GLU A 90 -5.05 -3.43 6.66
C GLU A 90 -3.80 -3.08 7.46
N THR A 91 -2.65 -3.44 6.93
CA THR A 91 -1.32 -3.10 7.44
C THR A 91 -0.51 -2.43 6.34
N ASN A 92 0.64 -1.86 6.70
CA ASN A 92 1.57 -1.36 5.69
C ASN A 92 2.02 -2.52 4.81
N PHE A 93 1.89 -2.37 3.49
CA PHE A 93 2.45 -3.34 2.53
C PHE A 93 3.66 -2.79 1.78
N VAL A 94 3.79 -1.47 1.68
CA VAL A 94 5.00 -0.81 1.18
C VAL A 94 5.23 0.51 1.90
N ASP A 95 6.46 0.76 2.30
CA ASP A 95 6.95 2.02 2.84
C ASP A 95 7.98 2.61 1.89
N ILE A 96 7.91 3.92 1.64
CA ILE A 96 8.85 4.63 0.78
C ILE A 96 9.67 5.60 1.60
N VAL A 97 10.99 5.45 1.56
CA VAL A 97 11.95 6.44 2.06
C VAL A 97 12.49 7.24 0.88
N PRO A 98 12.10 8.52 0.72
CA PRO A 98 12.61 9.36 -0.36
C PRO A 98 14.08 9.71 -0.14
N GLN A 99 14.92 9.32 -1.08
CA GLN A 99 16.34 9.70 -1.13
C GLN A 99 16.58 10.74 -2.23
N VAL A 100 17.77 11.29 -2.32
CA VAL A 100 18.06 12.39 -3.27
C VAL A 100 17.81 12.02 -4.74
N LYS A 101 18.14 10.77 -5.13
CA LYS A 101 18.05 10.31 -6.53
C LYS A 101 17.19 9.08 -6.75
N LYS A 102 16.55 8.57 -5.71
CA LYS A 102 15.75 7.34 -5.78
C LYS A 102 14.74 7.27 -4.66
N LEU A 103 13.71 6.51 -4.89
CA LEU A 103 12.79 6.04 -3.87
C LEU A 103 13.30 4.68 -3.38
N ARG A 104 13.55 4.55 -2.09
CA ARG A 104 13.84 3.27 -1.46
C ARG A 104 12.55 2.71 -0.90
N LEU A 105 12.12 1.57 -1.43
CA LEU A 105 10.90 0.89 -1.04
C LEU A 105 11.23 -0.27 -0.11
N SER A 106 10.48 -0.40 0.98
CA SER A 106 10.47 -1.57 1.85
C SER A 106 9.15 -2.30 1.67
N LEU A 107 9.20 -3.58 1.27
CA LEU A 107 8.02 -4.41 1.06
C LEU A 107 7.80 -5.30 2.28
N ASN A 108 6.58 -5.29 2.82
CA ASN A 108 6.23 -6.04 4.02
C ASN A 108 5.96 -7.51 3.71
N MET A 109 7.02 -8.23 3.38
CA MET A 109 7.02 -9.67 3.17
C MET A 109 8.41 -10.25 3.43
N ALA A 110 8.49 -11.55 3.64
CA ALA A 110 9.77 -12.22 3.78
C ALA A 110 10.51 -12.26 2.44
N PHE A 111 11.84 -12.09 2.47
CA PHE A 111 12.67 -12.13 1.25
C PHE A 111 12.57 -13.47 0.50
N SER A 112 12.39 -14.57 1.23
CA SER A 112 12.21 -15.90 0.63
C SER A 112 10.91 -16.10 -0.14
N GLU A 113 9.93 -15.21 0.04
CA GLU A 113 8.61 -15.33 -0.59
C GLU A 113 8.46 -14.45 -1.83
N ILE A 114 9.38 -13.50 -2.05
CA ILE A 114 9.29 -12.61 -3.21
C ILE A 114 9.76 -13.32 -4.49
N ASN A 115 8.98 -13.18 -5.55
CA ASN A 115 9.37 -13.60 -6.88
C ASN A 115 10.02 -12.41 -7.63
N ASP A 116 11.34 -12.38 -7.63
CA ASP A 116 12.15 -11.32 -8.26
C ASP A 116 13.14 -11.90 -9.29
N PRO A 117 12.67 -12.25 -10.49
CA PRO A 117 13.53 -12.86 -11.51
C PRO A 117 14.66 -11.94 -12.01
N LYS A 118 14.56 -10.62 -11.80
CA LYS A 118 15.63 -9.68 -12.15
C LYS A 118 16.67 -9.48 -11.05
N GLY A 119 16.42 -9.97 -9.84
CA GLY A 119 17.34 -9.84 -8.71
C GLY A 119 17.58 -8.40 -8.26
N LEU A 120 16.55 -7.55 -8.33
CA LEU A 120 16.64 -6.15 -7.92
C LEU A 120 16.37 -5.95 -6.43
N CYS A 121 15.74 -6.91 -5.79
CA CYS A 121 15.46 -6.90 -4.36
C CYS A 121 16.68 -7.25 -3.54
N LYS A 122 16.77 -6.65 -2.37
CA LYS A 122 17.78 -6.94 -1.35
C LYS A 122 17.10 -7.51 -0.12
N ASP A 123 17.71 -8.55 0.44
CA ASP A 123 17.39 -9.04 1.77
C ASP A 123 17.91 -8.05 2.81
N VAL A 124 17.00 -7.56 3.63
CA VAL A 124 17.31 -6.62 4.70
C VAL A 124 16.76 -7.10 6.05
N SER A 125 16.48 -8.40 6.18
CA SER A 125 15.98 -9.02 7.40
C SER A 125 16.87 -8.77 8.62
N ASP A 126 18.19 -8.78 8.44
CA ASP A 126 19.17 -8.59 9.50
C ASP A 126 19.61 -7.12 9.70
N VAL A 127 19.02 -6.19 8.97
CA VAL A 127 19.39 -4.76 9.03
C VAL A 127 18.37 -3.98 9.85
N GLY A 128 18.81 -3.31 10.93
CA GLY A 128 17.98 -2.35 11.67
C GLY A 128 17.53 -1.21 10.75
N ARG A 129 16.21 -0.96 10.61
CA ARG A 129 15.68 -0.06 9.60
C ARG A 129 14.40 0.68 10.00
N TRP A 130 14.14 1.72 9.22
CA TRP A 130 12.88 2.42 9.19
C TRP A 130 12.02 1.80 8.07
N GLY A 131 11.00 1.05 8.42
CA GLY A 131 10.08 0.39 7.50
C GLY A 131 9.81 -1.06 7.90
N ASN A 132 8.67 -1.58 7.44
CA ASN A 132 8.23 -2.94 7.71
C ASN A 132 8.64 -3.88 6.57
N GLY A 133 9.00 -5.13 6.92
CA GLY A 133 9.29 -6.18 5.96
C GLY A 133 10.79 -6.40 5.66
N ASP A 134 11.12 -7.50 5.01
CA ASP A 134 12.49 -7.97 4.81
C ASP A 134 13.03 -7.71 3.41
N VAL A 135 12.24 -7.08 2.55
CA VAL A 135 12.58 -6.84 1.15
C VAL A 135 12.76 -5.34 0.89
N GLU A 136 13.92 -4.97 0.34
CA GLU A 136 14.19 -3.61 -0.14
C GLU A 136 14.35 -3.60 -1.66
N VAL A 137 13.72 -2.64 -2.33
CA VAL A 137 13.92 -2.37 -3.76
C VAL A 137 13.99 -0.87 -4.01
N ASN A 138 14.76 -0.47 -5.02
CA ASN A 138 14.92 0.95 -5.38
C ASN A 138 14.18 1.27 -6.68
N LEU A 139 13.57 2.46 -6.73
CA LEU A 139 12.93 3.01 -7.91
C LEU A 139 13.53 4.39 -8.21
N SER A 140 14.15 4.55 -9.37
CA SER A 140 14.85 5.79 -9.77
C SER A 140 14.30 6.40 -11.04
N THR A 141 13.69 5.60 -11.92
CA THR A 141 13.24 6.01 -13.26
C THR A 141 11.89 5.39 -13.59
N LEU A 142 11.15 6.04 -14.50
CA LEU A 142 9.81 5.58 -14.91
C LEU A 142 9.82 4.21 -15.60
N ASP A 143 10.88 3.88 -16.33
CA ASP A 143 11.01 2.59 -17.01
C ASP A 143 11.12 1.40 -16.02
N GLN A 144 11.57 1.65 -14.80
CA GLN A 144 11.60 0.65 -13.72
C GLN A 144 10.22 0.42 -13.07
N LEU A 145 9.32 1.39 -13.21
CA LEU A 145 8.05 1.41 -12.47
C LEU A 145 7.19 0.16 -12.69
N PRO A 146 6.95 -0.34 -13.92
CA PRO A 146 6.11 -1.52 -14.12
C PRO A 146 6.65 -2.76 -13.40
N TYR A 147 7.96 -2.92 -13.38
CA TYR A 147 8.57 -4.05 -12.68
C TYR A 147 8.50 -3.89 -11.16
N VAL A 148 8.84 -2.71 -10.64
CA VAL A 148 8.75 -2.42 -9.21
C VAL A 148 7.30 -2.57 -8.72
N MET A 149 6.32 -2.13 -9.50
CA MET A 149 4.91 -2.33 -9.17
C MET A 149 4.50 -3.80 -9.13
N SER A 150 5.10 -4.67 -9.96
CA SER A 150 4.86 -6.12 -9.87
C SER A 150 5.36 -6.71 -8.54
N LEU A 151 6.44 -6.17 -7.98
CA LEU A 151 6.95 -6.57 -6.67
C LEU A 151 6.08 -6.01 -5.54
N VAL A 152 5.66 -4.75 -5.64
CA VAL A 152 4.75 -4.11 -4.67
C VAL A 152 3.41 -4.86 -4.61
N ARG A 153 2.89 -5.28 -5.76
CA ARG A 153 1.65 -6.08 -5.83
C ARG A 153 1.76 -7.40 -5.07
N GLN A 154 2.90 -8.07 -5.11
CA GLN A 154 3.11 -9.31 -4.34
C GLN A 154 2.97 -9.05 -2.84
N SER A 155 3.57 -7.96 -2.33
CA SER A 155 3.42 -7.56 -0.93
C SER A 155 1.98 -7.21 -0.58
N PHE A 156 1.28 -6.48 -1.45
CA PHE A 156 -0.14 -6.17 -1.29
C PHE A 156 -1.00 -7.43 -1.23
N GLU A 157 -0.87 -8.32 -2.19
CA GLU A 157 -1.63 -9.58 -2.27
C GLU A 157 -1.36 -10.48 -1.05
N LYS A 158 -0.14 -10.50 -0.53
CA LYS A 158 0.19 -11.21 0.70
C LYS A 158 -0.59 -10.67 1.90
N GLN A 159 -0.68 -9.35 2.05
CA GLN A 159 -1.46 -8.75 3.14
C GLN A 159 -2.95 -9.04 2.99
N MET A 160 -3.47 -9.03 1.75
CA MET A 160 -4.87 -9.35 1.46
C MET A 160 -5.16 -10.85 1.58
N GLY A 161 -4.23 -11.72 1.20
CA GLY A 161 -4.36 -13.19 1.28
C GLY A 161 -4.41 -13.72 2.72
N SER A 162 -3.77 -13.05 3.65
CA SER A 162 -3.82 -13.38 5.09
C SER A 162 -5.23 -13.26 5.68
N LEU A 163 -6.17 -12.65 4.96
CA LEU A 163 -7.56 -12.46 5.38
C LEU A 163 -8.49 -13.60 4.94
N THR A 164 -8.05 -14.46 4.02
CA THR A 164 -8.86 -15.55 3.47
C THR A 164 -8.65 -16.90 4.17
N GLU A 165 -7.67 -17.00 5.08
CA GLU A 165 -7.36 -18.20 5.84
C GLU A 165 -7.90 -18.16 7.29
N VAL A 166 -9.19 -17.80 7.45
CA VAL A 166 -9.91 -17.95 8.72
C VAL A 166 -11.22 -18.68 8.51
#